data_8da31ad54a1551a65fbfe103bbf8b4bc
#
_entry.id   8da31ad54a1551a65fbfe103bbf8b4bc
#
_cell.length_a   1.000
_cell.length_b   1.000
_cell.length_c   1.000
_cell.angle_alpha   90.00
_cell.angle_beta   90.00
_cell.angle_gamma   90.00
#
_symmetry.space_group_name_H-M   'P 1'
#
loop_
_entity.id
_entity.type
_entity.pdbx_description
1 polymer ?
#
loop_
_entity_poly.entity_id
_entity_poly.type
_entity_poly.pdbx_seq_one_letter_code
_entity_poly.pdbx_strand_id
1 'polypeptide(L)'
;VVYLELLRRFEHVHVGHLPGGEVDFVVQNASGIQYYQVAASVLDTRTLQRELAPLEKTMDHYPKYLLTLDEIGSGTTHNGIVQMNALAWLLQ
;
A
#
# COMPACT_ATOMS: atom_id res chain seq x y z
N VAL A 1 -3.31 12.43 -5.22
CA VAL A 1 -4.42 11.68 -5.85
C VAL A 1 -4.81 10.47 -5.01
N VAL A 2 -3.84 9.63 -4.64
CA VAL A 2 -4.13 8.45 -3.81
C VAL A 2 -4.75 8.84 -2.46
N TYR A 3 -4.19 9.86 -1.80
CA TYR A 3 -4.71 10.33 -0.52
C TYR A 3 -6.17 10.78 -0.63
N LEU A 4 -6.50 11.55 -1.66
CA LEU A 4 -7.88 12.03 -1.86
C LEU A 4 -8.85 10.87 -2.12
N GLU A 5 -8.42 9.87 -2.89
CA GLU A 5 -9.25 8.71 -3.15
C GLU A 5 -9.45 7.87 -1.89
N LEU A 6 -8.43 7.73 -1.05
CA LEU A 6 -8.56 7.04 0.22
C LEU A 6 -9.53 7.76 1.16
N LEU A 7 -9.47 9.11 1.20
CA LEU A 7 -10.43 9.90 1.99
C LEU A 7 -11.86 9.69 1.51
N ARG A 8 -12.06 9.48 0.20
CA ARG A 8 -13.38 9.20 -0.36
C ARG A 8 -13.91 7.82 0.04
N ARG A 9 -13.01 6.82 0.15
CA ARG A 9 -13.39 5.42 0.37
C ARG A 9 -13.47 5.03 1.84
N PHE A 10 -12.69 5.68 2.71
CA PHE A 10 -12.51 5.26 4.11
C PHE A 10 -12.85 6.37 5.08
N GLU A 11 -13.34 5.97 6.27
CA GLU A 11 -13.71 6.93 7.33
C GLU A 11 -12.48 7.61 7.93
N HIS A 12 -11.38 6.87 8.08
CA HIS A 12 -10.15 7.36 8.71
C HIS A 12 -8.97 7.05 7.82
N VAL A 13 -8.14 8.05 7.54
CA VAL A 13 -6.89 7.93 6.79
C VAL A 13 -5.80 8.67 7.55
N HIS A 14 -4.70 7.99 7.85
CA HIS A 14 -3.57 8.61 8.52
C HIS A 14 -2.25 7.97 8.10
N VAL A 15 -1.14 8.65 8.39
CA VAL A 15 0.20 8.10 8.16
C VAL A 15 0.50 7.06 9.24
N GLY A 16 1.02 5.91 8.84
CA GLY A 16 1.34 4.83 9.78
C GLY A 16 2.75 4.96 10.32
N HIS A 17 2.88 5.20 11.62
CA HIS A 17 4.16 5.18 12.33
C HIS A 17 4.26 3.86 13.08
N LEU A 18 4.90 2.87 12.46
CA LEU A 18 4.98 1.51 12.99
C LEU A 18 6.39 1.20 13.48
N PRO A 19 6.57 0.23 14.41
CA PRO A 19 7.90 -0.14 14.87
C PRO A 19 8.86 -0.56 13.74
N GLY A 20 8.33 -1.12 12.64
CA GLY A 20 9.12 -1.54 11.49
C GLY A 20 9.43 -0.46 10.47
N GLY A 21 8.91 0.76 10.67
CA GLY A 21 9.06 1.88 9.74
C GLY A 21 7.75 2.59 9.47
N GLU A 22 7.77 3.55 8.55
CA GLU A 22 6.57 4.28 8.19
C GLU A 22 5.85 3.62 7.02
N VAL A 23 4.52 3.56 7.12
CA VAL A 23 3.62 3.20 6.04
C VAL A 23 2.93 4.47 5.58
N ASP A 24 2.88 4.72 4.26
CA ASP A 24 2.36 5.99 3.74
C ASP A 24 0.93 6.25 4.21
N PHE A 25 0.06 5.25 4.14
CA PHE A 25 -1.32 5.41 4.61
C PHE A 25 -1.82 4.17 5.34
N VAL A 26 -2.44 4.40 6.48
CA VAL A 26 -3.23 3.42 7.20
C VAL A 26 -4.67 3.90 7.15
N VAL A 27 -5.56 3.06 6.66
CA VAL A 27 -6.97 3.43 6.49
C VAL A 27 -7.87 2.50 7.29
N GLN A 28 -9.00 3.01 7.73
CA GLN A 28 -9.93 2.27 8.56
C GLN A 28 -11.36 2.56 8.16
N ASN A 29 -12.17 1.51 8.15
CA ASN A 29 -13.62 1.61 8.05
C ASN A 29 -14.26 0.53 8.93
N ALA A 30 -15.57 0.36 8.84
CA ALA A 30 -16.29 -0.63 9.63
C ALA A 30 -15.80 -2.07 9.39
N SER A 31 -15.22 -2.34 8.23
CA SER A 31 -14.71 -3.67 7.86
C SER A 31 -13.32 -3.97 8.42
N GLY A 32 -12.59 -2.96 8.90
CA GLY A 32 -11.25 -3.13 9.46
C GLY A 32 -10.22 -2.15 8.92
N ILE A 33 -8.97 -2.58 8.95
CA ILE A 33 -7.80 -1.76 8.60
C ILE A 33 -7.18 -2.27 7.32
N GLN A 34 -6.63 -1.35 6.52
CA GLN A 34 -5.80 -1.67 5.35
C GLN A 34 -4.58 -0.75 5.33
N TYR A 35 -3.48 -1.24 4.75
CA TYR A 35 -2.24 -0.49 4.63
C TYR A 35 -1.93 -0.22 3.16
N TYR A 36 -1.48 0.99 2.87
CA TYR A 36 -1.10 1.40 1.52
C TYR A 36 0.27 2.05 1.51
N GLN A 37 1.17 1.54 0.66
CA GLN A 37 2.41 2.20 0.29
C GLN A 37 2.30 2.69 -1.14
N VAL A 38 2.89 3.83 -1.44
CA VAL A 38 2.85 4.43 -2.78
C VAL A 38 4.27 4.73 -3.23
N ALA A 39 4.63 4.27 -4.42
CA ALA A 39 5.91 4.57 -5.04
C ALA A 39 5.70 4.82 -6.53
N ALA A 40 6.51 5.70 -7.12
CA ALA A 40 6.40 5.94 -8.55
C ALA A 40 6.76 4.68 -9.34
N SER A 41 7.82 3.98 -8.95
CA SER A 41 8.23 2.73 -9.57
C SER A 41 8.96 1.85 -8.57
N VAL A 42 8.79 0.53 -8.72
CA VAL A 42 9.52 -0.48 -7.94
C VAL A 42 10.21 -1.50 -8.85
N LEU A 43 10.49 -1.11 -10.09
CA LEU A 43 11.24 -1.97 -11.02
C LEU A 43 12.66 -2.26 -10.52
N ASP A 44 13.24 -1.32 -9.77
CA ASP A 44 14.50 -1.56 -9.07
C ASP A 44 14.23 -2.40 -7.83
N THR A 45 14.96 -3.52 -7.69
CA THR A 45 14.76 -4.48 -6.60
C THR A 45 14.99 -3.86 -5.22
N ARG A 46 15.95 -2.95 -5.08
CA ARG A 46 16.23 -2.27 -3.81
C ARG A 46 15.06 -1.39 -3.40
N THR A 47 14.51 -0.66 -4.36
CA THR A 47 13.34 0.19 -4.12
C THR A 47 12.15 -0.66 -3.70
N LEU A 48 11.91 -1.75 -4.42
CA LEU A 48 10.83 -2.69 -4.06
C LEU A 48 11.00 -3.20 -2.63
N GLN A 49 12.18 -3.68 -2.26
CA GLN A 49 12.44 -4.20 -0.92
C GLN A 49 12.25 -3.13 0.15
N ARG A 50 12.70 -1.90 -0.11
CA ARG A 50 12.56 -0.79 0.83
C ARG A 50 11.09 -0.43 1.06
N GLU A 51 10.28 -0.44 0.00
CA GLU A 51 8.85 -0.12 0.11
C GLU A 51 8.06 -1.24 0.79
N LEU A 52 8.45 -2.49 0.57
CA LEU A 52 7.79 -3.64 1.20
C LEU A 52 8.14 -3.81 2.67
N ALA A 53 9.33 -3.40 3.09
CA ALA A 53 9.85 -3.71 4.41
C ALA A 53 8.93 -3.30 5.57
N PRO A 54 8.38 -2.07 5.62
CA PRO A 54 7.48 -1.69 6.70
C PRO A 54 6.20 -2.54 6.72
N LEU A 55 5.69 -2.91 5.55
CA LEU A 55 4.49 -3.75 5.45
C LEU A 55 4.76 -5.17 5.89
N GLU A 56 5.93 -5.71 5.56
CA GLU A 56 6.31 -7.07 5.96
C GLU A 56 6.54 -7.20 7.46
N LYS A 57 6.88 -6.09 8.12
CA LYS A 57 7.14 -6.09 9.57
C LYS A 57 5.89 -5.94 10.42
N THR A 58 4.73 -5.68 9.82
CA THR A 58 3.48 -5.71 10.58
C THR A 58 3.21 -7.15 11.02
N MET A 59 2.68 -7.32 12.22
CA MET A 59 2.42 -8.65 12.78
C MET A 59 0.94 -9.03 12.66
N ASP A 60 0.21 -8.38 11.76
CA ASP A 60 -1.21 -8.59 11.56
C ASP A 60 -1.50 -9.19 10.19
N HIS A 61 -2.78 -9.51 9.94
CA HIS A 61 -3.26 -10.08 8.70
C HIS A 61 -4.14 -9.12 7.89
N TYR A 62 -4.07 -7.82 8.19
CA TYR A 62 -4.85 -6.84 7.44
C TYR A 62 -4.32 -6.73 6.00
N PRO A 63 -5.21 -6.43 5.03
CA PRO A 63 -4.80 -6.25 3.63
C PRO A 63 -3.72 -5.17 3.50
N LYS A 64 -2.72 -5.45 2.66
CA LYS A 64 -1.59 -4.57 2.41
C LYS A 64 -1.39 -4.41 0.92
N TYR A 65 -1.25 -3.16 0.49
CA TYR A 65 -1.15 -2.82 -0.92
C TYR A 65 0.06 -1.93 -1.20
N LEU A 66 0.73 -2.21 -2.30
CA LEU A 66 1.79 -1.36 -2.85
C LEU A 66 1.28 -0.82 -4.18
N LEU A 67 1.03 0.49 -4.26
CA LEU A 67 0.54 1.15 -5.46
C LEU A 67 1.70 1.82 -6.19
N THR A 68 1.84 1.55 -7.49
CA THR A 68 2.89 2.13 -8.31
C THR A 68 2.34 2.60 -9.63
N LEU A 69 3.18 3.31 -10.41
CA LEU A 69 2.84 3.66 -11.79
C LEU A 69 3.34 2.60 -12.78
N ASP A 70 4.00 1.54 -12.30
CA ASP A 70 4.45 0.45 -13.16
C ASP A 70 3.26 -0.35 -13.69
N GLU A 71 3.29 -0.68 -14.98
CA GLU A 71 2.37 -1.66 -15.55
C GLU A 71 2.90 -3.07 -15.31
N ILE A 72 4.22 -3.24 -15.41
CA ILE A 72 4.89 -4.51 -15.13
C ILE A 72 4.80 -4.79 -13.63
N GLY A 73 4.34 -5.98 -13.28
CA GLY A 73 4.21 -6.42 -11.89
C GLY A 73 2.86 -6.09 -11.25
N SER A 74 2.00 -5.32 -11.93
CA SER A 74 0.66 -5.05 -11.42
C SER A 74 -0.13 -6.37 -11.28
N GLY A 75 -0.74 -6.55 -10.12
CA GLY A 75 -1.47 -7.77 -9.79
C GLY A 75 -0.63 -8.88 -9.16
N THR A 76 0.69 -8.66 -9.00
CA THR A 76 1.54 -9.63 -8.31
C THR A 76 1.44 -9.48 -6.80
N THR A 77 1.85 -10.53 -6.08
CA THR A 77 1.90 -10.50 -4.61
C THR A 77 3.32 -10.75 -4.12
N HIS A 78 3.66 -10.11 -3.01
CA HIS A 78 4.94 -10.24 -2.33
C HIS A 78 4.67 -10.58 -0.87
N ASN A 79 4.74 -11.85 -0.50
CA ASN A 79 4.43 -12.31 0.87
C ASN A 79 3.06 -11.83 1.34
N GLY A 80 2.05 -11.90 0.46
CA GLY A 80 0.69 -11.46 0.75
C GLY A 80 0.40 -9.98 0.50
N ILE A 81 1.43 -9.19 0.20
CA ILE A 81 1.26 -7.77 -0.15
C ILE A 81 0.95 -7.67 -1.64
N VAL A 82 -0.17 -7.06 -2.00
CA VAL A 82 -0.60 -6.94 -3.39
C VAL A 82 0.03 -5.70 -4.02
N GLN A 83 0.79 -5.88 -5.09
CA GLN A 83 1.26 -4.78 -5.91
C GLN A 83 0.23 -4.49 -7.00
N MET A 84 -0.12 -3.22 -7.18
CA MET A 84 -1.13 -2.82 -8.16
C MET A 84 -0.76 -1.49 -8.79
N ASN A 85 -1.03 -1.35 -10.09
CA ASN A 85 -0.91 -0.07 -10.77
C ASN A 85 -1.93 0.90 -10.17
N ALA A 86 -1.49 2.11 -9.82
CA ALA A 86 -2.33 3.10 -9.14
C ALA A 86 -3.53 3.52 -9.98
N LEU A 87 -3.37 3.63 -11.31
CA LEU A 87 -4.48 3.99 -12.20
C LEU A 87 -5.53 2.89 -12.23
N ALA A 88 -5.10 1.63 -12.29
CA ALA A 88 -6.03 0.50 -12.24
C ALA A 88 -6.79 0.47 -10.91
N TRP A 89 -6.10 0.77 -9.81
CA TRP A 89 -6.71 0.86 -8.49
C TRP A 89 -7.76 1.98 -8.42
N LEU A 90 -7.45 3.16 -8.99
CA LEU A 90 -8.38 4.29 -8.99
C LEU A 90 -9.68 3.97 -9.72
N LEU A 91 -9.64 3.08 -10.71
CA LEU A 91 -10.80 2.70 -11.51
C LEU A 91 -11.68 1.62 -10.87
N GLN A 92 -11.27 1.08 -9.74
CA GLN A 92 -12.08 0.08 -9.02
C GLN A 92 -13.30 0.68 -8.34
#